data_b0dfe53f854a55bc26f852b3f74097ad
#
_entry.id   b0dfe53f854a55bc26f852b3f74097ad
#
_cell.length_a   1.000
_cell.length_b   1.000
_cell.length_c   1.000
_cell.angle_alpha   90.00
_cell.angle_beta   90.00
_cell.angle_gamma   90.00
#
_symmetry.space_group_name_H-M   'P 1'
#
loop_
_entity.id
_entity.type
_entity.pdbx_description
1 polymer ?
#
loop_
_entity_poly.entity_id
_entity_poly.type
_entity_poly.pdbx_seq_one_letter_code
_entity_poly.pdbx_strand_id
1 'polypeptide(L)'
;MLLFMLCGGSCKPVEEPASSARSPFPSDSAKTKTYNIHKGFIEAERRFGTELFQNMSDKDGLTDNLLISPYSLQQVLMMTANGAEGETLKEIKAALYVSGLHNSAINESSFALVKRFGSLPKGDLLTANAVWSKLEAKPDFKQTIKQFFSGSVFKMDDNIQTAKNLINQWMAHQTKGHIDDIADHLSTEAVSLLVNAVYFQEKWALPFDQNVTAEEQFFLPDGSDKKLLMMKQTARFAYLENELFQAVKLPYEDQQLSFTLFLPKKTPASFMSLFTNQHIKAWDSAFQPKTVKLSMPRFTLKGQYNVKRALYEMGMKSVFSAADFSRMFTEGSGVSIDDVNHHTFIKVDESGTEAAAASSVEIVESAIAPDVTLTANRPFFFVITDEQTTSLLFLGFVANPNE
;
A
#
# COMPACT_ATOMS: atom_id res chain seq x y z
N MET A 1 -16.18 -88.26 -3.43
CA MET A 1 -15.55 -87.41 -4.45
C MET A 1 -16.25 -86.02 -4.31
N LEU A 2 -15.69 -85.19 -3.43
CA LEU A 2 -16.30 -83.89 -3.07
C LEU A 2 -15.47 -82.80 -3.71
N LEU A 3 -16.13 -81.99 -4.53
CA LEU A 3 -15.54 -80.87 -5.26
C LEU A 3 -15.68 -79.60 -4.41
N PHE A 4 -14.59 -79.01 -3.95
CA PHE A 4 -14.58 -77.69 -3.30
C PHE A 4 -14.41 -76.64 -4.36
N MET A 5 -15.45 -75.75 -4.52
CA MET A 5 -15.32 -74.48 -5.23
C MET A 5 -14.83 -73.39 -4.25
N LEU A 6 -13.65 -72.85 -4.51
CA LEU A 6 -13.13 -71.61 -3.87
C LEU A 6 -13.62 -70.40 -4.62
N CYS A 7 -14.49 -69.61 -3.98
CA CYS A 7 -14.83 -68.23 -4.43
C CYS A 7 -13.73 -67.26 -3.97
N GLY A 8 -12.87 -66.82 -4.91
CA GLY A 8 -11.93 -65.73 -4.69
C GLY A 8 -12.64 -64.40 -4.83
N GLY A 9 -12.99 -63.76 -3.71
CA GLY A 9 -13.43 -62.36 -3.69
C GLY A 9 -12.21 -61.42 -3.70
N SER A 10 -12.00 -60.73 -4.82
CA SER A 10 -11.00 -59.68 -4.93
C SER A 10 -11.52 -58.43 -4.22
N CYS A 11 -11.00 -58.14 -3.03
CA CYS A 11 -11.15 -56.81 -2.41
C CYS A 11 -10.30 -55.79 -3.18
N LYS A 12 -10.96 -54.88 -3.92
CA LYS A 12 -10.32 -53.66 -4.42
C LYS A 12 -10.09 -52.71 -3.24
N PRO A 13 -8.90 -52.08 -3.14
CA PRO A 13 -8.71 -51.00 -2.16
C PRO A 13 -9.65 -49.83 -2.50
N VAL A 14 -10.31 -49.30 -1.48
CA VAL A 14 -11.07 -48.06 -1.57
C VAL A 14 -10.03 -46.93 -1.74
N GLU A 15 -10.00 -46.31 -2.92
CA GLU A 15 -9.26 -45.08 -3.12
C GLU A 15 -9.88 -44.00 -2.23
N GLU A 16 -9.12 -43.48 -1.26
CA GLU A 16 -9.46 -42.29 -0.53
C GLU A 16 -9.55 -41.10 -1.55
N PRO A 17 -10.59 -40.25 -1.48
CA PRO A 17 -10.66 -39.10 -2.33
C PRO A 17 -9.52 -38.13 -1.93
N ALA A 18 -8.60 -37.90 -2.86
CA ALA A 18 -7.54 -36.90 -2.73
C ALA A 18 -8.15 -35.55 -2.41
N SER A 19 -7.97 -35.11 -1.16
CA SER A 19 -8.32 -33.77 -0.70
C SER A 19 -7.44 -32.76 -1.45
N SER A 20 -7.91 -32.23 -2.56
CA SER A 20 -7.28 -31.11 -3.28
C SER A 20 -7.62 -29.79 -2.62
N ALA A 21 -7.20 -29.59 -1.39
CA ALA A 21 -7.11 -28.26 -0.82
C ALA A 21 -6.02 -27.50 -1.61
N ARG A 22 -6.45 -26.59 -2.50
CA ARG A 22 -5.52 -25.72 -3.22
C ARG A 22 -4.71 -24.91 -2.19
N SER A 23 -3.40 -25.08 -2.21
CA SER A 23 -2.49 -24.25 -1.42
C SER A 23 -2.60 -22.80 -1.91
N PRO A 24 -2.79 -21.81 -1.01
CA PRO A 24 -2.77 -20.39 -1.38
C PRO A 24 -1.37 -19.87 -1.70
N PHE A 25 -0.35 -20.74 -1.65
CA PHE A 25 1.03 -20.35 -1.98
C PHE A 25 1.33 -20.56 -3.46
N PRO A 26 2.12 -19.66 -4.09
CA PRO A 26 2.44 -19.78 -5.51
C PRO A 26 3.09 -21.12 -5.82
N SER A 27 2.60 -21.79 -6.87
CA SER A 27 3.34 -22.89 -7.50
C SER A 27 4.45 -22.28 -8.36
N ASP A 28 5.65 -22.84 -8.35
CA ASP A 28 6.89 -22.39 -9.04
C ASP A 28 6.80 -22.19 -10.57
N SER A 29 5.62 -22.14 -11.18
CA SER A 29 5.46 -22.23 -12.64
C SER A 29 4.97 -20.95 -13.34
N ALA A 30 4.71 -19.84 -12.64
CA ALA A 30 4.41 -18.58 -13.31
C ALA A 30 5.70 -17.97 -13.84
N LYS A 31 5.82 -17.79 -15.17
CA LYS A 31 6.91 -17.04 -15.79
C LYS A 31 6.87 -15.58 -15.32
N THR A 32 7.60 -15.30 -14.24
CA THR A 32 7.67 -13.98 -13.62
C THR A 32 8.42 -13.04 -14.56
N LYS A 33 7.79 -11.96 -15.00
CA LYS A 33 8.48 -10.90 -15.73
C LYS A 33 9.59 -10.33 -14.84
N THR A 34 10.83 -10.34 -15.31
CA THR A 34 11.94 -9.72 -14.57
C THR A 34 11.94 -8.22 -14.87
N TYR A 35 11.84 -7.41 -13.80
CA TYR A 35 11.98 -5.96 -13.87
C TYR A 35 13.38 -5.57 -13.41
N ASN A 36 14.04 -4.71 -14.19
CA ASN A 36 15.37 -4.23 -13.85
C ASN A 36 15.27 -3.09 -12.83
N ILE A 37 15.13 -3.44 -11.56
CA ILE A 37 15.03 -2.50 -10.45
C ILE A 37 16.30 -2.63 -9.61
N HIS A 38 16.95 -1.50 -9.33
CA HIS A 38 18.15 -1.49 -8.50
C HIS A 38 17.80 -1.88 -7.05
N LYS A 39 18.50 -2.87 -6.47
CA LYS A 39 18.20 -3.36 -5.10
C LYS A 39 18.18 -2.25 -4.05
N GLY A 40 19.13 -1.31 -4.13
CA GLY A 40 19.18 -0.16 -3.23
C GLY A 40 17.98 0.79 -3.37
N PHE A 41 17.28 0.78 -4.52
CA PHE A 41 16.10 1.61 -4.72
C PHE A 41 14.88 1.11 -3.92
N ILE A 42 14.63 -0.20 -3.90
CA ILE A 42 13.55 -0.79 -3.09
C ILE A 42 13.86 -0.68 -1.59
N GLU A 43 15.12 -0.91 -1.19
CA GLU A 43 15.53 -0.74 0.21
C GLU A 43 15.32 0.71 0.67
N ALA A 44 15.64 1.68 -0.19
CA ALA A 44 15.42 3.10 0.05
C ALA A 44 13.93 3.45 0.16
N GLU A 45 13.08 2.92 -0.73
CA GLU A 45 11.62 3.09 -0.69
C GLU A 45 11.04 2.60 0.64
N ARG A 46 11.38 1.38 1.03
CA ARG A 46 10.92 0.77 2.27
C ARG A 46 11.34 1.57 3.50
N ARG A 47 12.60 2.03 3.53
CA ARG A 47 13.11 2.84 4.62
C ARG A 47 12.42 4.19 4.68
N PHE A 48 12.33 4.89 3.55
CA PHE A 48 11.59 6.15 3.44
C PHE A 48 10.14 6.00 3.93
N GLY A 49 9.44 4.97 3.43
CA GLY A 49 8.04 4.76 3.77
C GLY A 49 7.80 4.48 5.24
N THR A 50 8.60 3.62 5.86
CA THR A 50 8.45 3.30 7.30
C THR A 50 8.81 4.48 8.17
N GLU A 51 9.83 5.27 7.82
CA GLU A 51 10.23 6.44 8.57
C GLU A 51 9.21 7.59 8.43
N LEU A 52 8.68 7.79 7.22
CA LEU A 52 7.59 8.75 7.00
C LEU A 52 6.35 8.36 7.80
N PHE A 53 5.96 7.08 7.79
CA PHE A 53 4.81 6.57 8.54
C PHE A 53 4.96 6.82 10.04
N GLN A 54 6.16 6.61 10.60
CA GLN A 54 6.46 6.93 11.99
C GLN A 54 6.42 8.44 12.27
N ASN A 55 6.95 9.28 11.38
CA ASN A 55 6.94 10.74 11.54
C ASN A 55 5.53 11.35 11.40
N MET A 56 4.65 10.72 10.66
CA MET A 56 3.25 11.15 10.50
C MET A 56 2.36 10.64 11.64
N SER A 57 2.78 9.61 12.36
CA SER A 57 2.03 9.12 13.51
C SER A 57 2.13 10.12 14.67
N ASP A 58 0.98 10.39 15.30
CA ASP A 58 0.95 11.33 16.42
C ASP A 58 1.73 10.78 17.61
N LYS A 59 2.65 11.57 18.17
CA LYS A 59 3.53 11.14 19.27
C LYS A 59 2.77 10.93 20.58
N ASP A 60 1.57 11.49 20.71
CA ASP A 60 0.76 11.47 21.93
C ASP A 60 -0.22 10.29 22.03
N GLY A 61 -0.14 9.37 21.09
CA GLY A 61 -0.96 8.15 21.07
C GLY A 61 -1.69 8.02 19.73
N LEU A 62 -1.50 6.93 19.04
CA LEU A 62 -2.16 6.60 17.78
C LEU A 62 -3.69 6.47 17.99
N THR A 63 -4.40 7.59 17.91
CA THR A 63 -5.86 7.67 18.10
C THR A 63 -6.61 7.66 16.78
N ASP A 64 -5.98 8.16 15.71
CA ASP A 64 -6.58 8.34 14.40
C ASP A 64 -6.06 7.34 13.37
N ASN A 65 -6.88 7.08 12.36
CA ASN A 65 -6.49 6.26 11.22
C ASN A 65 -5.34 6.93 10.45
N LEU A 66 -4.38 6.14 10.01
CA LEU A 66 -3.29 6.60 9.15
C LEU A 66 -3.13 5.66 7.96
N LEU A 67 -3.10 6.21 6.74
CA LEU A 67 -2.91 5.45 5.51
C LEU A 67 -2.00 6.21 4.56
N ILE A 68 -0.83 5.68 4.28
CA ILE A 68 0.08 6.25 3.28
C ILE A 68 0.48 5.21 2.23
N SER A 69 0.92 5.70 1.08
CA SER A 69 1.57 4.87 0.05
C SER A 69 3.03 5.29 -0.13
N PRO A 70 3.98 4.54 0.45
CA PRO A 70 5.41 4.81 0.28
C PRO A 70 5.83 4.85 -1.18
N TYR A 71 5.40 3.84 -1.95
CA TYR A 71 5.65 3.76 -3.39
C TYR A 71 5.23 5.04 -4.12
N SER A 72 3.97 5.47 -3.93
CA SER A 72 3.42 6.60 -4.67
C SER A 72 4.07 7.93 -4.28
N LEU A 73 4.31 8.15 -2.97
CA LEU A 73 5.03 9.33 -2.49
C LEU A 73 6.47 9.37 -2.98
N GLN A 74 7.18 8.24 -2.97
CA GLN A 74 8.53 8.19 -3.50
C GLN A 74 8.55 8.59 -4.97
N GLN A 75 7.57 8.15 -5.79
CA GLN A 75 7.51 8.51 -7.21
C GLN A 75 7.42 10.02 -7.41
N VAL A 76 6.49 10.73 -6.75
CA VAL A 76 6.33 12.18 -6.90
C VAL A 76 7.56 12.96 -6.40
N LEU A 77 8.22 12.49 -5.34
CA LEU A 77 9.43 13.12 -4.81
C LEU A 77 10.65 12.86 -5.72
N MET A 78 10.73 11.69 -6.38
CA MET A 78 11.74 11.44 -7.41
C MET A 78 11.51 12.27 -8.68
N MET A 79 10.25 12.56 -9.05
CA MET A 79 9.94 13.56 -10.08
C MET A 79 10.54 14.92 -9.69
N THR A 80 10.33 15.34 -8.46
CA THR A 80 10.86 16.61 -7.93
C THR A 80 12.39 16.63 -7.94
N ALA A 81 13.04 15.54 -7.56
CA ALA A 81 14.51 15.39 -7.62
C ALA A 81 15.08 15.57 -9.03
N ASN A 82 14.37 15.13 -10.08
CA ASN A 82 14.79 15.35 -11.47
C ASN A 82 14.78 16.84 -11.88
N GLY A 83 13.99 17.67 -11.18
CA GLY A 83 13.93 19.11 -11.39
C GLY A 83 14.90 19.92 -10.55
N ALA A 84 15.52 19.31 -9.53
CA ALA A 84 16.38 19.96 -8.55
C ALA A 84 17.86 19.91 -8.90
N GLU A 85 18.62 20.88 -8.39
CA GLU A 85 20.09 20.90 -8.43
C GLU A 85 20.69 21.25 -7.06
N GLY A 86 22.03 21.20 -6.99
CA GLY A 86 22.78 21.66 -5.83
C GLY A 86 22.40 20.99 -4.51
N GLU A 87 22.19 21.81 -3.49
CA GLU A 87 21.83 21.33 -2.14
C GLU A 87 20.41 20.76 -2.10
N THR A 88 19.48 21.35 -2.84
CA THR A 88 18.09 20.87 -2.94
C THR A 88 18.03 19.41 -3.42
N LEU A 89 18.77 19.06 -4.48
CA LEU A 89 18.86 17.68 -4.96
C LEU A 89 19.47 16.76 -3.92
N LYS A 90 20.51 17.21 -3.20
CA LYS A 90 21.14 16.40 -2.14
C LYS A 90 20.18 16.11 -0.98
N GLU A 91 19.44 17.13 -0.50
CA GLU A 91 18.45 16.97 0.56
C GLU A 91 17.34 15.98 0.16
N ILE A 92 16.77 16.10 -1.06
CA ILE A 92 15.76 15.18 -1.56
C ILE A 92 16.32 13.76 -1.61
N LYS A 93 17.50 13.55 -2.21
CA LYS A 93 18.11 12.23 -2.32
C LYS A 93 18.48 11.63 -0.95
N ALA A 94 18.88 12.44 0.00
CA ALA A 94 19.19 12.01 1.37
C ALA A 94 17.93 11.55 2.10
N ALA A 95 16.87 12.35 2.07
CA ALA A 95 15.59 12.01 2.72
C ALA A 95 14.92 10.77 2.09
N LEU A 96 15.14 10.54 0.79
CA LEU A 96 14.68 9.34 0.08
C LEU A 96 15.66 8.16 0.12
N TYR A 97 16.79 8.27 0.85
CA TYR A 97 17.81 7.23 1.00
C TYR A 97 18.46 6.74 -0.31
N VAL A 98 18.49 7.59 -1.34
CA VAL A 98 19.05 7.26 -2.67
C VAL A 98 20.31 8.03 -3.02
N SER A 99 20.98 8.67 -2.05
CA SER A 99 22.19 9.48 -2.28
C SER A 99 23.32 8.71 -3.00
N GLY A 100 23.40 7.40 -2.81
CA GLY A 100 24.38 6.54 -3.48
C GLY A 100 24.00 6.11 -4.90
N LEU A 101 22.81 6.48 -5.40
CA LEU A 101 22.33 6.06 -6.71
C LEU A 101 22.49 7.19 -7.76
N HIS A 102 22.89 6.81 -8.99
CA HIS A 102 22.85 7.71 -10.12
C HIS A 102 21.39 8.01 -10.53
N ASN A 103 21.15 9.21 -11.07
CA ASN A 103 19.79 9.60 -11.49
C ASN A 103 19.22 8.66 -12.57
N SER A 104 20.06 8.11 -13.47
CA SER A 104 19.61 7.12 -14.45
C SER A 104 19.08 5.84 -13.76
N ALA A 105 19.80 5.31 -12.78
CA ALA A 105 19.37 4.11 -12.05
C ALA A 105 18.07 4.36 -11.23
N ILE A 106 17.90 5.57 -10.70
CA ILE A 106 16.65 6.00 -10.03
C ILE A 106 15.51 6.02 -11.05
N ASN A 107 15.68 6.68 -12.19
CA ASN A 107 14.65 6.83 -13.22
C ASN A 107 14.26 5.47 -13.83
N GLU A 108 15.25 4.61 -14.15
CA GLU A 108 15.01 3.26 -14.67
C GLU A 108 14.26 2.37 -13.66
N SER A 109 14.63 2.45 -12.38
CA SER A 109 13.94 1.72 -11.31
C SER A 109 12.51 2.22 -11.11
N SER A 110 12.29 3.54 -11.12
CA SER A 110 10.94 4.14 -11.09
C SER A 110 10.09 3.68 -12.26
N PHE A 111 10.64 3.73 -13.49
CA PHE A 111 9.95 3.26 -14.69
C PHE A 111 9.58 1.78 -14.60
N ALA A 112 10.50 0.95 -14.09
CA ALA A 112 10.26 -0.48 -13.92
C ALA A 112 9.11 -0.75 -12.95
N LEU A 113 9.03 -0.02 -11.82
CA LEU A 113 7.89 -0.11 -10.89
C LEU A 113 6.58 0.40 -11.50
N VAL A 114 6.61 1.54 -12.21
CA VAL A 114 5.44 2.06 -12.93
C VAL A 114 4.90 1.03 -13.93
N LYS A 115 5.78 0.35 -14.68
CA LYS A 115 5.39 -0.71 -15.61
C LYS A 115 4.86 -1.95 -14.91
N ARG A 116 5.48 -2.35 -13.79
CA ARG A 116 5.02 -3.48 -13.01
C ARG A 116 3.61 -3.26 -12.49
N PHE A 117 3.38 -2.16 -11.79
CA PHE A 117 2.09 -1.89 -11.15
C PHE A 117 1.00 -1.43 -12.13
N GLY A 118 1.37 -0.80 -13.24
CA GLY A 118 0.44 -0.50 -14.34
C GLY A 118 0.02 -1.72 -15.18
N SER A 119 0.55 -2.91 -14.89
CA SER A 119 0.26 -4.16 -15.60
C SER A 119 -0.16 -5.31 -14.66
N LEU A 120 -0.75 -5.00 -13.53
CA LEU A 120 -1.34 -6.00 -12.62
C LEU A 120 -2.46 -6.75 -13.36
N PRO A 121 -2.44 -8.10 -13.38
CA PRO A 121 -3.35 -8.86 -14.25
C PRO A 121 -4.79 -8.93 -13.75
N LYS A 122 -5.03 -8.69 -12.45
CA LYS A 122 -6.35 -8.87 -11.80
C LYS A 122 -6.84 -7.66 -11.01
N GLY A 123 -5.93 -6.72 -10.71
CA GLY A 123 -6.23 -5.55 -9.92
C GLY A 123 -5.86 -4.24 -10.59
N ASP A 124 -6.27 -3.14 -10.00
CA ASP A 124 -5.93 -1.78 -10.40
C ASP A 124 -5.11 -1.10 -9.28
N LEU A 125 -3.92 -0.63 -9.60
CA LEU A 125 -3.20 0.35 -8.80
C LEU A 125 -3.13 1.65 -9.60
N LEU A 126 -4.06 2.57 -9.34
CA LEU A 126 -4.11 3.87 -10.00
C LEU A 126 -3.28 4.86 -9.21
N THR A 127 -2.26 5.43 -9.84
CA THR A 127 -1.45 6.49 -9.26
C THR A 127 -1.57 7.76 -10.07
N ALA A 128 -1.80 8.88 -9.41
CA ALA A 128 -1.86 10.20 -10.01
C ALA A 128 -0.77 11.08 -9.40
N ASN A 129 0.26 11.38 -10.19
CA ASN A 129 1.41 12.17 -9.78
C ASN A 129 1.51 13.42 -10.66
N ALA A 130 1.45 14.60 -10.06
CA ALA A 130 1.60 15.84 -10.82
C ALA A 130 2.36 16.93 -10.08
N VAL A 131 3.03 17.76 -10.87
CA VAL A 131 3.52 19.08 -10.47
C VAL A 131 2.59 20.13 -11.08
N TRP A 132 1.99 20.96 -10.25
CA TRP A 132 1.23 22.14 -10.66
C TRP A 132 2.01 23.40 -10.28
N SER A 133 2.27 24.30 -11.21
CA SER A 133 3.04 25.50 -10.91
C SER A 133 2.63 26.69 -11.77
N LYS A 134 2.68 27.90 -11.19
CA LYS A 134 2.57 29.17 -11.94
C LYS A 134 3.80 29.46 -12.80
N LEU A 135 4.92 28.76 -12.55
CA LEU A 135 6.15 28.89 -13.32
C LEU A 135 6.11 28.05 -14.61
N GLU A 136 6.87 28.48 -15.62
CA GLU A 136 6.98 27.73 -16.86
C GLU A 136 7.97 26.57 -16.72
N ALA A 137 7.45 25.36 -16.86
CA ALA A 137 8.26 24.15 -16.77
C ALA A 137 8.99 23.84 -18.07
N LYS A 138 10.26 23.47 -17.96
CA LYS A 138 11.14 23.14 -19.07
C LYS A 138 10.65 21.91 -19.84
N PRO A 139 10.76 21.91 -21.20
CA PRO A 139 10.33 20.76 -22.02
C PRO A 139 11.02 19.44 -21.64
N ASP A 140 12.33 19.48 -21.40
CA ASP A 140 13.12 18.29 -21.04
C ASP A 140 12.65 17.69 -19.71
N PHE A 141 12.29 18.53 -18.73
CA PHE A 141 11.72 18.06 -17.49
C PHE A 141 10.36 17.39 -17.72
N LYS A 142 9.45 18.03 -18.46
CA LYS A 142 8.14 17.46 -18.82
C LYS A 142 8.29 16.09 -19.49
N GLN A 143 9.25 15.98 -20.41
CA GLN A 143 9.54 14.73 -21.13
C GLN A 143 10.06 13.63 -20.18
N THR A 144 11.00 13.95 -19.30
CA THR A 144 11.56 13.02 -18.29
C THR A 144 10.46 12.48 -17.38
N ILE A 145 9.58 13.37 -16.86
CA ILE A 145 8.51 12.98 -15.97
C ILE A 145 7.50 12.05 -16.66
N LYS A 146 7.12 12.38 -17.89
CA LYS A 146 6.23 11.52 -18.68
C LYS A 146 6.84 10.16 -18.97
N GLN A 147 8.13 10.12 -19.31
CA GLN A 147 8.83 8.90 -19.72
C GLN A 147 9.02 7.92 -18.58
N PHE A 148 9.48 8.37 -17.41
CA PHE A 148 9.94 7.48 -16.34
C PHE A 148 8.91 7.30 -15.21
N PHE A 149 8.00 8.25 -15.03
CA PHE A 149 7.11 8.27 -13.87
C PHE A 149 5.61 8.18 -14.23
N SER A 150 5.28 8.23 -15.52
CA SER A 150 3.89 8.44 -15.98
C SER A 150 3.20 9.62 -15.30
N GLY A 151 4.00 10.59 -14.85
CA GLY A 151 3.54 11.79 -14.16
C GLY A 151 3.19 12.91 -15.11
N SER A 152 2.58 13.95 -14.56
CA SER A 152 2.15 15.15 -15.30
C SER A 152 2.76 16.41 -14.74
N VAL A 153 2.94 17.41 -15.60
CA VAL A 153 3.42 18.73 -15.21
C VAL A 153 2.50 19.76 -15.87
N PHE A 154 1.81 20.55 -15.04
CA PHE A 154 0.79 21.50 -15.48
C PHE A 154 1.16 22.92 -15.11
N LYS A 155 0.76 23.84 -15.98
CA LYS A 155 0.68 25.26 -15.65
C LYS A 155 -0.53 25.48 -14.74
N MET A 156 -0.31 26.05 -13.56
CA MET A 156 -1.38 26.42 -12.63
C MET A 156 -1.95 27.78 -13.05
N ASP A 157 -3.27 27.91 -13.02
CA ASP A 157 -3.95 29.16 -13.31
C ASP A 157 -3.70 30.18 -12.20
N ASP A 158 -3.59 31.49 -12.56
CA ASP A 158 -3.40 32.57 -11.59
C ASP A 158 -4.68 32.78 -10.76
N ASN A 159 -5.85 32.51 -11.33
CA ASN A 159 -7.10 32.49 -10.58
C ASN A 159 -7.19 31.20 -9.76
N ILE A 160 -7.13 31.35 -8.44
CA ILE A 160 -7.08 30.23 -7.52
C ILE A 160 -8.30 29.29 -7.62
N GLN A 161 -9.50 29.83 -7.87
CA GLN A 161 -10.70 29.00 -8.01
C GLN A 161 -10.66 28.15 -9.28
N THR A 162 -10.17 28.72 -10.38
CA THR A 162 -9.93 27.99 -11.63
C THR A 162 -8.89 26.90 -11.40
N ALA A 163 -7.78 27.22 -10.71
CA ALA A 163 -6.73 26.25 -10.38
C ALA A 163 -7.28 25.07 -9.55
N LYS A 164 -8.03 25.35 -8.47
CA LYS A 164 -8.69 24.33 -7.65
C LYS A 164 -9.59 23.42 -8.47
N ASN A 165 -10.44 23.98 -9.30
CA ASN A 165 -11.36 23.20 -10.14
C ASN A 165 -10.61 22.30 -11.13
N LEU A 166 -9.55 22.79 -11.77
CA LEU A 166 -8.74 22.01 -12.71
C LEU A 166 -8.00 20.86 -12.01
N ILE A 167 -7.43 21.11 -10.83
CA ILE A 167 -6.74 20.10 -10.02
C ILE A 167 -7.72 19.00 -9.59
N ASN A 168 -8.89 19.38 -9.07
CA ASN A 168 -9.90 18.42 -8.62
C ASN A 168 -10.48 17.61 -9.79
N GLN A 169 -10.79 18.24 -10.93
CA GLN A 169 -11.25 17.52 -12.14
C GLN A 169 -10.19 16.55 -12.66
N TRP A 170 -8.92 16.97 -12.70
CA TRP A 170 -7.83 16.07 -13.11
C TRP A 170 -7.71 14.90 -12.16
N MET A 171 -7.78 15.13 -10.86
CA MET A 171 -7.68 14.07 -9.85
C MET A 171 -8.83 13.08 -9.96
N ALA A 172 -10.07 13.55 -10.02
CA ALA A 172 -11.24 12.69 -10.19
C ALA A 172 -11.13 11.81 -11.44
N HIS A 173 -10.62 12.38 -12.54
CA HIS A 173 -10.37 11.61 -13.77
C HIS A 173 -9.30 10.52 -13.58
N GLN A 174 -8.17 10.83 -12.91
CA GLN A 174 -7.07 9.88 -12.70
C GLN A 174 -7.45 8.74 -11.74
N THR A 175 -8.32 9.01 -10.79
CA THR A 175 -8.73 8.08 -9.74
C THR A 175 -10.13 7.48 -9.97
N LYS A 176 -10.68 7.57 -11.19
CA LYS A 176 -12.02 7.07 -11.55
C LYS A 176 -13.13 7.59 -10.60
N GLY A 177 -12.97 8.81 -10.06
CA GLY A 177 -13.93 9.45 -9.16
C GLY A 177 -13.81 9.06 -7.68
N HIS A 178 -12.82 8.24 -7.30
CA HIS A 178 -12.64 7.83 -5.91
C HIS A 178 -12.01 8.92 -5.03
N ILE A 179 -11.26 9.85 -5.64
CA ILE A 179 -10.65 11.01 -4.99
C ILE A 179 -10.96 12.23 -5.83
N ASP A 180 -11.75 13.17 -5.31
CA ASP A 180 -12.33 14.29 -6.07
C ASP A 180 -12.07 15.67 -5.47
N ASP A 181 -11.65 15.74 -4.21
CA ASP A 181 -11.48 17.01 -3.49
C ASP A 181 -10.11 17.08 -2.79
N ILE A 182 -9.12 17.65 -3.47
CA ILE A 182 -7.74 17.71 -2.98
C ILE A 182 -7.17 19.13 -2.90
N ALA A 183 -7.82 20.09 -3.54
CA ALA A 183 -7.30 21.46 -3.68
C ALA A 183 -7.99 22.48 -2.76
N ASP A 184 -8.87 22.07 -1.87
CA ASP A 184 -9.66 22.97 -1.02
C ASP A 184 -8.79 23.89 -0.17
N HIS A 185 -7.69 23.37 0.36
CA HIS A 185 -6.76 24.13 1.21
C HIS A 185 -5.65 24.85 0.43
N LEU A 186 -5.70 24.86 -0.91
CA LEU A 186 -4.70 25.53 -1.72
C LEU A 186 -4.72 27.06 -1.45
N SER A 187 -3.56 27.60 -1.03
CA SER A 187 -3.36 29.01 -0.76
C SER A 187 -3.44 29.85 -2.04
N THR A 188 -3.96 31.07 -1.95
CA THR A 188 -3.95 32.06 -3.05
C THR A 188 -2.54 32.48 -3.47
N GLU A 189 -1.59 32.34 -2.56
CA GLU A 189 -0.18 32.67 -2.77
C GLU A 189 0.66 31.53 -3.30
N ALA A 190 0.08 30.32 -3.36
CA ALA A 190 0.81 29.14 -3.82
C ALA A 190 1.36 29.31 -5.23
N VAL A 191 2.65 29.00 -5.39
CA VAL A 191 3.38 29.05 -6.66
C VAL A 191 3.54 27.64 -7.25
N SER A 192 3.80 26.66 -6.41
CA SER A 192 4.03 25.27 -6.84
C SER A 192 3.47 24.26 -5.85
N LEU A 193 2.80 23.24 -6.36
CA LEU A 193 2.14 22.19 -5.60
C LEU A 193 2.53 20.83 -6.16
N LEU A 194 2.90 19.91 -5.28
CA LEU A 194 2.99 18.49 -5.60
C LEU A 194 1.69 17.80 -5.21
N VAL A 195 1.11 17.08 -6.15
CA VAL A 195 -0.12 16.32 -5.97
C VAL A 195 0.17 14.85 -6.21
N ASN A 196 -0.14 14.05 -5.22
CA ASN A 196 0.00 12.62 -5.27
C ASN A 196 -1.30 11.97 -4.78
N ALA A 197 -1.85 11.07 -5.56
CA ALA A 197 -2.96 10.24 -5.14
C ALA A 197 -2.76 8.80 -5.58
N VAL A 198 -3.28 7.88 -4.78
CA VAL A 198 -3.24 6.46 -5.05
C VAL A 198 -4.53 5.79 -4.61
N TYR A 199 -5.02 4.96 -5.50
CA TYR A 199 -6.19 4.12 -5.33
C TYR A 199 -5.82 2.68 -5.65
N PHE A 200 -6.30 1.73 -4.84
CA PHE A 200 -5.99 0.32 -5.02
C PHE A 200 -7.25 -0.54 -4.96
N GLN A 201 -7.35 -1.47 -5.90
CA GLN A 201 -8.42 -2.45 -5.98
C GLN A 201 -7.86 -3.81 -6.42
N GLU A 202 -8.09 -4.86 -5.63
CA GLU A 202 -7.84 -6.25 -6.02
C GLU A 202 -8.64 -7.23 -5.16
N LYS A 203 -9.01 -8.40 -5.71
CA LYS A 203 -9.75 -9.45 -5.02
C LYS A 203 -8.83 -10.32 -4.16
N TRP A 204 -9.36 -10.82 -3.05
CA TRP A 204 -8.67 -11.86 -2.28
C TRP A 204 -8.49 -13.14 -3.09
N ALA A 205 -7.38 -13.84 -2.93
CA ALA A 205 -7.20 -15.21 -3.44
C ALA A 205 -8.20 -16.18 -2.79
N LEU A 206 -8.56 -15.90 -1.55
CA LEU A 206 -9.59 -16.62 -0.77
C LEU A 206 -10.57 -15.57 -0.20
N PRO A 207 -11.68 -15.28 -0.90
CA PRO A 207 -12.70 -14.34 -0.40
C PRO A 207 -13.35 -14.81 0.89
N PHE A 208 -13.83 -13.87 1.70
CA PHE A 208 -14.65 -14.19 2.87
C PHE A 208 -16.09 -14.48 2.45
N ASP A 209 -16.79 -15.35 3.20
CA ASP A 209 -18.20 -15.57 3.01
C ASP A 209 -19.03 -14.47 3.71
N GLN A 210 -19.80 -13.74 2.91
CA GLN A 210 -20.67 -12.67 3.41
C GLN A 210 -21.75 -13.18 4.39
N ASN A 211 -22.17 -14.44 4.27
CA ASN A 211 -23.22 -15.03 5.11
C ASN A 211 -22.75 -15.26 6.56
N VAL A 212 -21.44 -15.34 6.81
CA VAL A 212 -20.89 -15.52 8.17
C VAL A 212 -20.31 -14.22 8.73
N THR A 213 -20.33 -13.13 7.97
CA THR A 213 -20.02 -11.78 8.48
C THR A 213 -21.10 -11.37 9.49
N ALA A 214 -20.68 -10.95 10.66
CA ALA A 214 -21.61 -10.59 11.74
C ALA A 214 -21.09 -9.38 12.53
N GLU A 215 -22.01 -8.67 13.18
CA GLU A 215 -21.64 -7.60 14.11
C GLU A 215 -20.96 -8.17 15.35
N GLU A 216 -19.76 -7.66 15.64
CA GLU A 216 -19.00 -7.96 16.86
C GLU A 216 -18.41 -6.67 17.46
N GLN A 217 -17.99 -6.73 18.72
CA GLN A 217 -17.37 -5.60 19.41
C GLN A 217 -15.97 -5.33 18.85
N PHE A 218 -15.70 -4.04 18.61
CA PHE A 218 -14.37 -3.52 18.30
C PHE A 218 -14.02 -2.46 19.35
N PHE A 219 -12.86 -2.60 19.99
CA PHE A 219 -12.38 -1.73 21.05
C PHE A 219 -11.54 -0.58 20.46
N LEU A 220 -11.95 0.65 20.72
CA LEU A 220 -11.31 1.86 20.22
C LEU A 220 -10.12 2.29 21.12
N PRO A 221 -9.21 3.16 20.61
CA PRO A 221 -8.06 3.63 21.39
C PRO A 221 -8.42 4.34 22.71
N ASP A 222 -9.58 5.01 22.76
CA ASP A 222 -10.08 5.72 23.96
C ASP A 222 -10.68 4.80 25.03
N GLY A 223 -10.70 3.48 24.77
CA GLY A 223 -11.28 2.47 25.65
C GLY A 223 -12.76 2.24 25.48
N SER A 224 -13.43 3.01 24.63
CA SER A 224 -14.82 2.72 24.22
C SER A 224 -14.87 1.55 23.24
N ASP A 225 -16.07 1.03 22.98
CA ASP A 225 -16.29 -0.01 21.99
C ASP A 225 -17.47 0.32 21.08
N LYS A 226 -17.47 -0.27 19.90
CA LYS A 226 -18.59 -0.21 18.95
C LYS A 226 -18.76 -1.55 18.24
N LYS A 227 -19.95 -1.78 17.72
CA LYS A 227 -20.23 -2.95 16.89
C LYS A 227 -19.85 -2.68 15.45
N LEU A 228 -19.11 -3.60 14.85
CA LEU A 228 -18.68 -3.58 13.45
C LEU A 228 -18.99 -4.90 12.77
N LEU A 229 -19.16 -4.85 11.46
CA LEU A 229 -19.25 -6.05 10.64
C LEU A 229 -17.88 -6.72 10.55
N MET A 230 -17.74 -7.87 11.21
CA MET A 230 -16.52 -8.67 11.23
C MET A 230 -16.63 -9.81 10.21
N MET A 231 -15.77 -9.77 9.20
CA MET A 231 -15.61 -10.83 8.21
C MET A 231 -14.88 -12.02 8.82
N LYS A 232 -15.28 -13.24 8.50
CA LYS A 232 -14.71 -14.46 9.10
C LYS A 232 -14.35 -15.50 8.05
N GLN A 233 -13.22 -16.15 8.25
CA GLN A 233 -12.88 -17.38 7.52
C GLN A 233 -11.89 -18.23 8.30
N THR A 234 -11.88 -19.54 7.98
CA THR A 234 -10.86 -20.46 8.48
C THR A 234 -10.16 -21.05 7.27
N ALA A 235 -8.88 -20.73 7.11
CA ALA A 235 -8.09 -21.20 5.98
C ALA A 235 -6.59 -21.30 6.34
N ARG A 236 -5.80 -21.89 5.43
CA ARG A 236 -4.35 -21.97 5.60
C ARG A 236 -3.70 -20.67 5.09
N PHE A 237 -3.10 -19.91 6.00
CA PHE A 237 -2.40 -18.66 5.73
C PHE A 237 -0.94 -18.70 6.20
N ALA A 238 -0.12 -17.80 5.70
CA ALA A 238 1.14 -17.45 6.32
C ALA A 238 0.84 -16.67 7.61
N TYR A 239 1.29 -17.20 8.74
CA TYR A 239 1.04 -16.67 10.07
C TYR A 239 2.33 -16.51 10.84
N LEU A 240 2.42 -15.42 11.61
CA LEU A 240 3.54 -15.14 12.51
C LEU A 240 2.99 -14.66 13.86
N GLU A 241 3.53 -15.21 14.93
CA GLU A 241 3.23 -14.77 16.29
C GLU A 241 4.50 -14.72 17.14
N ASN A 242 4.60 -13.71 17.97
CA ASN A 242 5.64 -13.55 19.00
C ASN A 242 5.07 -12.83 20.22
N GLU A 243 5.94 -12.41 21.17
CA GLU A 243 5.53 -11.68 22.37
C GLU A 243 4.93 -10.29 22.11
N LEU A 244 5.08 -9.74 20.89
CA LEU A 244 4.70 -8.37 20.55
C LEU A 244 3.39 -8.29 19.77
N PHE A 245 3.13 -9.26 18.88
CA PHE A 245 1.99 -9.24 17.96
C PHE A 245 1.62 -10.63 17.45
N GLN A 246 0.42 -10.70 16.85
CA GLN A 246 0.01 -11.72 15.90
C GLN A 246 -0.04 -11.10 14.51
N ALA A 247 0.33 -11.83 13.46
CA ALA A 247 0.21 -11.37 12.08
C ALA A 247 -0.27 -12.48 11.15
N VAL A 248 -1.03 -12.07 10.14
CA VAL A 248 -1.52 -12.97 9.08
C VAL A 248 -1.35 -12.30 7.73
N LYS A 249 -0.86 -13.05 6.74
CA LYS A 249 -0.69 -12.58 5.36
C LYS A 249 -1.78 -13.18 4.48
N LEU A 250 -2.59 -12.31 3.86
CA LEU A 250 -3.67 -12.65 2.95
C LEU A 250 -3.22 -12.33 1.52
N PRO A 251 -3.05 -13.33 0.66
CA PRO A 251 -2.69 -13.09 -0.75
C PRO A 251 -3.90 -12.55 -1.52
N TYR A 252 -3.63 -11.66 -2.49
CA TYR A 252 -4.60 -11.27 -3.51
C TYR A 252 -4.69 -12.32 -4.63
N GLU A 253 -5.70 -12.21 -5.52
CA GLU A 253 -6.09 -13.24 -6.49
C GLU A 253 -4.96 -13.65 -7.43
N ASP A 254 -4.14 -12.70 -7.87
CA ASP A 254 -3.00 -12.96 -8.74
C ASP A 254 -1.74 -13.44 -7.99
N GLN A 255 -1.79 -13.47 -6.65
CA GLN A 255 -0.68 -13.83 -5.77
C GLN A 255 0.61 -13.01 -5.95
N GLN A 256 0.51 -11.88 -6.65
CA GLN A 256 1.63 -10.93 -6.80
C GLN A 256 1.68 -9.94 -5.65
N LEU A 257 0.54 -9.64 -5.07
CA LEU A 257 0.40 -8.74 -3.94
C LEU A 257 -0.15 -9.47 -2.72
N SER A 258 0.15 -8.96 -1.54
CA SER A 258 -0.41 -9.46 -0.29
C SER A 258 -0.77 -8.33 0.67
N PHE A 259 -1.80 -8.57 1.46
CA PHE A 259 -2.19 -7.77 2.61
C PHE A 259 -1.72 -8.48 3.88
N THR A 260 -0.82 -7.87 4.64
CA THR A 260 -0.36 -8.40 5.92
C THR A 260 -0.95 -7.59 7.06
N LEU A 261 -1.79 -8.20 7.88
CA LEU A 261 -2.33 -7.61 9.10
C LEU A 261 -1.40 -7.91 10.28
N PHE A 262 -1.11 -6.89 11.10
CA PHE A 262 -0.38 -6.99 12.36
C PHE A 262 -1.27 -6.53 13.50
N LEU A 263 -1.58 -7.42 14.44
CA LEU A 263 -2.37 -7.14 15.62
C LEU A 263 -1.47 -7.06 16.87
N PRO A 264 -1.14 -5.85 17.36
CA PRO A 264 -0.29 -5.70 18.55
C PRO A 264 -0.91 -6.37 19.78
N LYS A 265 -0.07 -7.00 20.60
CA LYS A 265 -0.46 -7.57 21.91
C LYS A 265 -0.44 -6.53 23.04
N LYS A 266 0.27 -5.42 22.80
CA LYS A 266 0.36 -4.25 23.69
C LYS A 266 -0.22 -3.02 22.99
N THR A 267 0.17 -1.83 23.42
CA THR A 267 -0.33 -0.58 22.84
C THR A 267 0.14 -0.39 21.39
N PRO A 268 -0.68 0.19 20.50
CA PRO A 268 -0.27 0.54 19.14
C PRO A 268 0.99 1.38 19.10
N ALA A 269 1.16 2.36 20.00
CA ALA A 269 2.33 3.22 20.06
C ALA A 269 3.64 2.43 20.29
N SER A 270 3.61 1.38 21.16
CA SER A 270 4.77 0.53 21.37
C SER A 270 5.13 -0.30 20.13
N PHE A 271 4.15 -0.70 19.34
CA PHE A 271 4.36 -1.42 18.09
C PHE A 271 4.86 -0.50 16.97
N MET A 272 4.34 0.74 16.89
CA MET A 272 4.77 1.72 15.88
C MET A 272 6.30 1.94 15.91
N SER A 273 6.91 2.02 17.09
CA SER A 273 8.37 2.18 17.20
C SER A 273 9.18 1.03 16.61
N LEU A 274 8.57 -0.15 16.50
CA LEU A 274 9.15 -1.35 15.89
C LEU A 274 8.80 -1.50 14.41
N PHE A 275 7.89 -0.66 13.88
CA PHE A 275 7.41 -0.74 12.50
C PHE A 275 8.43 -0.11 11.53
N THR A 276 9.60 -0.70 11.45
CA THR A 276 10.75 -0.26 10.64
C THR A 276 10.99 -1.22 9.47
N ASN A 277 11.66 -0.73 8.42
CA ASN A 277 12.05 -1.57 7.30
C ASN A 277 12.82 -2.84 7.74
N GLN A 278 13.72 -2.71 8.70
CA GLN A 278 14.50 -3.85 9.21
C GLN A 278 13.61 -4.92 9.85
N HIS A 279 12.67 -4.50 10.70
CA HIS A 279 11.76 -5.43 11.36
C HIS A 279 10.77 -6.06 10.37
N ILE A 280 10.15 -5.28 9.48
CA ILE A 280 9.21 -5.79 8.48
C ILE A 280 9.90 -6.86 7.62
N LYS A 281 11.15 -6.62 7.20
CA LYS A 281 11.93 -7.59 6.42
C LYS A 281 12.24 -8.87 7.21
N ALA A 282 12.60 -8.73 8.49
CA ALA A 282 12.84 -9.87 9.36
C ALA A 282 11.55 -10.68 9.61
N TRP A 283 10.44 -10.00 9.83
CA TRP A 283 9.14 -10.65 10.02
C TRP A 283 8.67 -11.36 8.76
N ASP A 284 8.87 -10.77 7.58
CA ASP A 284 8.46 -11.37 6.30
C ASP A 284 9.08 -12.76 6.09
N SER A 285 10.31 -12.95 6.48
CA SER A 285 11.01 -14.24 6.41
C SER A 285 10.63 -15.23 7.52
N ALA A 286 9.88 -14.81 8.53
CA ALA A 286 9.54 -15.64 9.70
C ALA A 286 8.12 -16.24 9.64
N PHE A 287 7.31 -15.85 8.66
CA PHE A 287 5.97 -16.39 8.48
C PHE A 287 5.99 -17.92 8.23
N GLN A 288 5.06 -18.65 8.87
CA GLN A 288 4.88 -20.08 8.71
C GLN A 288 3.44 -20.40 8.31
N PRO A 289 3.18 -21.41 7.48
CA PRO A 289 1.83 -21.80 7.13
C PRO A 289 1.10 -22.41 8.33
N LYS A 290 -0.08 -21.85 8.67
CA LYS A 290 -0.98 -22.28 9.75
C LYS A 290 -2.41 -22.28 9.28
N THR A 291 -3.25 -23.14 9.85
CA THR A 291 -4.70 -23.04 9.73
C THR A 291 -5.19 -21.97 10.71
N VAL A 292 -5.57 -20.81 10.19
CA VAL A 292 -5.94 -19.63 10.99
C VAL A 292 -7.45 -19.45 10.95
N LYS A 293 -8.10 -19.40 12.13
CA LYS A 293 -9.44 -18.86 12.27
C LYS A 293 -9.32 -17.34 12.39
N LEU A 294 -9.60 -16.64 11.27
CA LEU A 294 -9.46 -15.20 11.15
C LEU A 294 -10.81 -14.50 11.30
N SER A 295 -10.84 -13.41 12.10
CA SER A 295 -11.92 -12.43 12.15
C SER A 295 -11.31 -11.03 12.04
N MET A 296 -11.77 -10.21 11.09
CA MET A 296 -11.32 -8.85 10.89
C MET A 296 -12.47 -7.96 10.40
N PRO A 297 -12.49 -6.66 10.74
CA PRO A 297 -13.57 -5.77 10.31
C PRO A 297 -13.52 -5.49 8.80
N ARG A 298 -14.70 -5.19 8.21
CA ARG A 298 -14.74 -4.36 7.00
C ARG A 298 -14.30 -2.96 7.37
N PHE A 299 -13.60 -2.29 6.47
CA PHE A 299 -13.25 -0.89 6.70
C PHE A 299 -13.01 -0.13 5.39
N THR A 300 -13.19 1.19 5.48
CA THR A 300 -12.79 2.14 4.45
C THR A 300 -11.89 3.18 5.09
N LEU A 301 -10.74 3.43 4.49
CA LEU A 301 -9.83 4.49 4.92
C LEU A 301 -9.63 5.48 3.77
N LYS A 302 -9.71 6.77 4.13
CA LYS A 302 -9.32 7.89 3.27
C LYS A 302 -8.21 8.66 3.96
N GLY A 303 -7.04 8.72 3.33
CA GLY A 303 -5.93 9.54 3.81
C GLY A 303 -5.88 10.84 3.00
N GLN A 304 -5.85 11.98 3.68
CA GLN A 304 -5.67 13.32 3.08
C GLN A 304 -4.66 14.08 3.91
N TYR A 305 -3.42 14.11 3.45
CA TYR A 305 -2.31 14.63 4.23
C TYR A 305 -1.52 15.66 3.43
N ASN A 306 -1.20 16.80 4.08
CA ASN A 306 -0.06 17.60 3.67
C ASN A 306 1.18 17.08 4.39
N VAL A 307 2.03 16.38 3.64
CA VAL A 307 3.22 15.71 4.20
C VAL A 307 4.45 16.63 4.29
N LYS A 308 4.30 17.93 3.96
CA LYS A 308 5.40 18.92 4.00
C LYS A 308 6.15 18.93 5.31
N ARG A 309 5.45 18.95 6.45
CA ARG A 309 6.08 18.96 7.77
C ARG A 309 6.94 17.70 8.01
N ALA A 310 6.41 16.53 7.73
CA ALA A 310 7.14 15.28 7.90
C ALA A 310 8.37 15.23 7.00
N LEU A 311 8.27 15.65 5.73
CA LEU A 311 9.41 15.72 4.81
C LEU A 311 10.44 16.76 5.25
N TYR A 312 10.02 17.89 5.80
CA TYR A 312 10.92 18.90 6.37
C TYR A 312 11.72 18.33 7.57
N GLU A 313 11.04 17.61 8.47
CA GLU A 313 11.68 16.93 9.61
C GLU A 313 12.62 15.80 9.16
N MET A 314 12.36 15.16 8.02
CA MET A 314 13.25 14.18 7.37
C MET A 314 14.41 14.82 6.60
N GLY A 315 14.53 16.16 6.60
CA GLY A 315 15.70 16.88 6.06
C GLY A 315 15.48 17.61 4.74
N MET A 316 14.29 17.58 4.12
CA MET A 316 13.99 18.35 2.91
C MET A 316 13.68 19.81 3.22
N LYS A 317 14.68 20.59 3.67
CA LYS A 317 14.48 21.96 4.18
C LYS A 317 14.43 23.00 3.06
N SER A 318 15.42 22.97 2.16
CA SER A 318 15.51 23.94 1.06
C SER A 318 14.36 23.83 0.09
N VAL A 319 13.81 22.63 -0.13
CA VAL A 319 12.64 22.36 -0.97
C VAL A 319 11.46 23.28 -0.64
N PHE A 320 11.29 23.62 0.64
CA PHE A 320 10.17 24.40 1.17
C PHE A 320 10.50 25.86 1.49
N SER A 321 11.69 26.32 1.14
CA SER A 321 12.13 27.70 1.43
C SER A 321 12.78 28.38 0.25
N ALA A 322 13.92 27.92 -0.22
CA ALA A 322 14.71 28.55 -1.28
C ALA A 322 15.40 27.47 -2.12
N ALA A 323 14.61 26.68 -2.82
CA ALA A 323 15.11 25.57 -3.62
C ALA A 323 15.78 26.01 -4.93
N ASP A 324 16.69 25.19 -5.40
CA ASP A 324 17.19 25.24 -6.76
C ASP A 324 16.44 24.22 -7.62
N PHE A 325 15.39 24.69 -8.29
CA PHE A 325 14.62 23.93 -9.29
C PHE A 325 14.94 24.39 -10.73
N SER A 326 16.18 24.83 -10.96
CA SER A 326 16.65 25.29 -12.25
C SER A 326 16.54 24.26 -13.38
N ARG A 327 16.44 22.98 -13.06
CA ARG A 327 16.16 21.89 -14.04
C ARG A 327 14.67 21.76 -14.33
N MET A 328 13.81 22.15 -13.40
CA MET A 328 12.35 22.04 -13.53
C MET A 328 11.76 23.23 -14.27
N PHE A 329 12.13 24.47 -13.85
CA PHE A 329 11.54 25.70 -14.33
C PHE A 329 12.55 26.59 -15.03
N THR A 330 12.05 27.47 -15.91
CA THR A 330 12.89 28.47 -16.60
C THR A 330 13.46 29.47 -15.59
N GLU A 331 12.65 29.87 -14.59
CA GLU A 331 13.03 30.71 -13.46
C GLU A 331 12.91 29.89 -12.17
N GLY A 332 13.80 28.89 -12.02
CA GLY A 332 13.67 27.87 -10.98
C GLY A 332 14.58 28.07 -9.76
N SER A 333 15.39 29.15 -9.71
CA SER A 333 16.27 29.40 -8.56
C SER A 333 15.55 30.21 -7.49
N GLY A 334 15.67 29.82 -6.23
CA GLY A 334 15.01 30.47 -5.10
C GLY A 334 13.49 30.23 -5.00
N VAL A 335 12.98 29.22 -5.69
CA VAL A 335 11.57 28.82 -5.66
C VAL A 335 11.33 27.84 -4.52
N SER A 336 10.11 27.77 -3.99
CA SER A 336 9.70 26.76 -3.03
C SER A 336 8.56 25.89 -3.56
N ILE A 337 8.45 24.68 -3.04
CA ILE A 337 7.23 23.89 -3.11
C ILE A 337 6.37 24.31 -1.91
N ASP A 338 5.17 24.78 -2.18
CA ASP A 338 4.29 25.27 -1.12
C ASP A 338 3.69 24.14 -0.32
N ASP A 339 3.20 23.10 -1.00
CA ASP A 339 2.56 21.94 -0.38
C ASP A 339 2.89 20.65 -1.11
N VAL A 340 2.87 19.54 -0.35
CA VAL A 340 2.94 18.18 -0.86
C VAL A 340 1.72 17.43 -0.36
N ASN A 341 0.70 17.36 -1.21
CA ASN A 341 -0.56 16.71 -0.87
C ASN A 341 -0.56 15.25 -1.30
N HIS A 342 -0.79 14.38 -0.31
CA HIS A 342 -0.89 12.94 -0.46
C HIS A 342 -2.30 12.45 -0.14
N HIS A 343 -2.95 11.86 -1.12
CA HIS A 343 -4.30 11.32 -0.99
C HIS A 343 -4.31 9.82 -1.25
N THR A 344 -4.94 9.09 -0.35
CA THR A 344 -5.05 7.63 -0.42
C THR A 344 -6.48 7.20 -0.19
N PHE A 345 -6.87 6.13 -0.85
CA PHE A 345 -8.14 5.49 -0.64
C PHE A 345 -7.98 3.98 -0.66
N ILE A 346 -8.53 3.31 0.34
CA ILE A 346 -8.64 1.86 0.40
C ILE A 346 -9.97 1.47 1.04
N LYS A 347 -10.63 0.48 0.46
CA LYS A 347 -11.81 -0.16 1.04
C LYS A 347 -11.56 -1.66 1.09
N VAL A 348 -11.76 -2.25 2.25
CA VAL A 348 -11.55 -3.68 2.50
C VAL A 348 -12.88 -4.33 2.87
N ASP A 349 -13.29 -5.32 2.06
CA ASP A 349 -14.50 -6.10 2.28
C ASP A 349 -14.27 -7.60 2.00
N GLU A 350 -15.30 -8.41 1.99
CA GLU A 350 -15.22 -9.87 1.82
C GLU A 350 -14.67 -10.29 0.48
N SER A 351 -14.85 -9.48 -0.56
CA SER A 351 -14.41 -9.79 -1.91
C SER A 351 -12.93 -9.48 -2.12
N GLY A 352 -12.40 -8.50 -1.37
CA GLY A 352 -11.05 -7.99 -1.56
C GLY A 352 -10.85 -6.59 -1.01
N THR A 353 -9.92 -5.89 -1.63
CA THR A 353 -9.80 -4.45 -1.52
C THR A 353 -10.57 -3.85 -2.70
N GLU A 354 -11.64 -3.12 -2.39
CA GLU A 354 -12.61 -2.51 -3.31
C GLU A 354 -13.05 -3.39 -4.51
N ALA A 355 -13.71 -4.52 -4.22
CA ALA A 355 -14.28 -5.40 -5.24
C ALA A 355 -15.80 -5.31 -5.27
N ALA A 356 -16.35 -4.78 -6.37
CA ALA A 356 -17.79 -4.56 -6.59
C ALA A 356 -18.52 -5.76 -7.21
N ALA A 357 -18.18 -7.02 -6.91
CA ALA A 357 -18.88 -8.18 -7.45
C ALA A 357 -19.06 -9.26 -6.39
N ALA A 358 -20.30 -9.51 -6.01
CA ALA A 358 -20.70 -10.68 -5.24
C ALA A 358 -20.46 -11.96 -6.08
N SER A 359 -19.35 -12.62 -5.87
CA SER A 359 -19.15 -13.99 -6.35
C SER A 359 -19.45 -14.92 -5.17
N SER A 360 -20.53 -15.68 -5.26
CA SER A 360 -20.79 -16.77 -4.34
C SER A 360 -19.73 -17.86 -4.56
N VAL A 361 -18.72 -17.89 -3.73
CA VAL A 361 -17.79 -19.02 -3.64
C VAL A 361 -18.41 -20.00 -2.67
N GLU A 362 -18.70 -21.22 -3.12
CA GLU A 362 -18.99 -22.34 -2.22
C GLU A 362 -17.72 -22.61 -1.41
N ILE A 363 -17.65 -22.03 -0.22
CA ILE A 363 -16.63 -22.35 0.76
C ILE A 363 -17.09 -23.65 1.42
N VAL A 364 -16.47 -24.76 1.05
CA VAL A 364 -16.59 -26.00 1.82
C VAL A 364 -15.96 -25.71 3.18
N GLU A 365 -16.78 -25.63 4.21
CA GLU A 365 -16.33 -25.52 5.59
C GLU A 365 -15.34 -26.66 5.85
N SER A 366 -14.07 -26.32 5.94
CA SER A 366 -13.04 -27.31 6.24
C SER A 366 -13.27 -27.78 7.66
N ALA A 367 -13.59 -29.06 7.85
CA ALA A 367 -13.70 -29.70 9.16
C ALA A 367 -12.36 -29.76 9.94
N ILE A 368 -11.34 -29.04 9.48
CA ILE A 368 -10.01 -29.00 10.09
C ILE A 368 -10.04 -28.01 11.25
N ALA A 369 -9.70 -28.48 12.44
CA ALA A 369 -9.55 -27.63 13.61
C ALA A 369 -8.46 -26.54 13.34
N PRO A 370 -8.71 -25.27 13.69
CA PRO A 370 -7.72 -24.22 13.50
C PRO A 370 -6.51 -24.43 14.42
N ASP A 371 -5.30 -24.19 13.90
CA ASP A 371 -4.06 -24.19 14.70
C ASP A 371 -4.04 -22.97 15.63
N VAL A 372 -4.58 -21.84 15.14
CA VAL A 372 -4.54 -20.55 15.82
C VAL A 372 -5.79 -19.72 15.51
N THR A 373 -6.11 -18.75 16.39
CA THR A 373 -7.18 -17.78 16.20
C THR A 373 -6.58 -16.37 16.21
N LEU A 374 -6.95 -15.54 15.22
CA LEU A 374 -6.64 -14.12 15.16
C LEU A 374 -7.94 -13.34 15.00
N THR A 375 -8.25 -12.50 16.00
CA THR A 375 -9.43 -11.62 15.99
C THR A 375 -8.97 -10.18 16.07
N ALA A 376 -9.04 -9.47 14.95
CA ALA A 376 -8.66 -8.06 14.82
C ALA A 376 -9.80 -7.15 15.31
N ASN A 377 -10.10 -7.22 16.59
CA ASN A 377 -11.19 -6.47 17.26
C ASN A 377 -10.69 -5.25 18.07
N ARG A 378 -9.50 -4.76 17.75
CA ARG A 378 -8.86 -3.57 18.34
C ARG A 378 -7.90 -2.98 17.33
N PRO A 379 -7.33 -1.79 17.56
CA PRO A 379 -6.42 -1.14 16.61
C PRO A 379 -5.32 -2.05 16.09
N PHE A 380 -5.16 -2.06 14.78
CA PHE A 380 -4.21 -2.92 14.09
C PHE A 380 -3.47 -2.17 12.97
N PHE A 381 -2.34 -2.71 12.55
CA PHE A 381 -1.56 -2.21 11.41
C PHE A 381 -1.73 -3.15 10.23
N PHE A 382 -1.51 -2.61 9.04
CA PHE A 382 -1.39 -3.45 7.86
C PHE A 382 -0.37 -2.91 6.85
N VAL A 383 0.10 -3.81 6.02
CA VAL A 383 1.00 -3.51 4.89
C VAL A 383 0.45 -4.18 3.65
N ILE A 384 0.39 -3.47 2.53
CA ILE A 384 0.22 -4.09 1.21
C ILE A 384 1.57 -4.11 0.52
N THR A 385 2.04 -5.30 0.18
CA THR A 385 3.39 -5.54 -0.33
C THR A 385 3.33 -6.26 -1.68
N ASP A 386 4.24 -5.88 -2.58
CA ASP A 386 4.52 -6.64 -3.78
C ASP A 386 5.46 -7.81 -3.47
N GLU A 387 5.01 -9.05 -3.68
CA GLU A 387 5.74 -10.26 -3.32
C GLU A 387 7.02 -10.47 -4.15
N GLN A 388 7.11 -9.86 -5.33
CA GLN A 388 8.29 -9.99 -6.19
C GLN A 388 9.40 -8.99 -5.83
N THR A 389 9.04 -7.72 -5.65
CA THR A 389 10.02 -6.64 -5.40
C THR A 389 10.17 -6.31 -3.93
N THR A 390 9.21 -6.72 -3.12
CA THR A 390 9.04 -6.30 -1.72
C THR A 390 8.75 -4.81 -1.53
N SER A 391 8.32 -4.11 -2.60
CA SER A 391 7.89 -2.71 -2.54
C SER A 391 6.68 -2.55 -1.62
N LEU A 392 6.65 -1.50 -0.82
CA LEU A 392 5.56 -1.17 0.10
C LEU A 392 4.53 -0.28 -0.62
N LEU A 393 3.44 -0.88 -1.07
CA LEU A 393 2.38 -0.13 -1.75
C LEU A 393 1.57 0.71 -0.78
N PHE A 394 1.22 0.14 0.38
CA PHE A 394 0.53 0.86 1.45
C PHE A 394 1.03 0.47 2.83
N LEU A 395 1.05 1.44 3.72
CA LEU A 395 1.18 1.28 5.16
C LEU A 395 -0.05 1.88 5.82
N GLY A 396 -0.73 1.11 6.67
CA GLY A 396 -1.95 1.55 7.34
C GLY A 396 -1.96 1.26 8.83
N PHE A 397 -2.55 2.16 9.58
CA PHE A 397 -2.98 1.98 10.96
C PHE A 397 -4.47 2.23 11.03
N VAL A 398 -5.21 1.26 11.55
CA VAL A 398 -6.66 1.28 11.69
C VAL A 398 -6.98 1.42 13.18
N ALA A 399 -7.29 2.64 13.59
CA ALA A 399 -7.76 2.95 14.94
C ALA A 399 -9.28 2.77 15.03
N ASN A 400 -9.99 3.20 13.99
CA ASN A 400 -11.44 3.19 13.88
C ASN A 400 -11.88 2.78 12.46
N PRO A 401 -12.33 1.51 12.24
CA PRO A 401 -12.56 0.95 10.91
C PRO A 401 -13.68 1.57 10.06
N ASN A 402 -14.60 2.33 10.65
CA ASN A 402 -15.81 2.83 9.96
C ASN A 402 -15.82 4.36 9.76
N GLU A 403 -14.68 4.97 9.61
CA GLU A 403 -14.60 6.39 9.22
C GLU A 403 -14.45 6.57 7.70
#